data_3db6594e079925f14e05f8bca12df2e3
#
_entry.id   3db6594e079925f14e05f8bca12df2e3
#
_cell.length_a   1.000
_cell.length_b   1.000
_cell.length_c   1.000
_cell.angle_alpha   90.00
_cell.angle_beta   90.00
_cell.angle_gamma   90.00
#
_symmetry.space_group_name_H-M   'P 1'
#
loop_
_entity.id
_entity.type
_entity.pdbx_description
1 polymer ?
#
loop_
_entity_poly.entity_id
_entity_poly.type
_entity_poly.pdbx_seq_one_letter_code
_entity_poly.pdbx_strand_id
1 'polypeptide(L)'
;MHEVRDQSEALGPRERLMLRGEHLLSDAELIAVLLGTGCARDPVSVVAQRLIEQSGGLSGLRRAGISAISTCAGIGMIKACRLRAAIELGLRANTRPLHPRAPITCSRDVAEALGPRVRDASREHFYALALDAKNRPVAEILVAVGGLTACAVTPSDVYRLVLREPAAA
;
A
#
# COMPACT_ATOMS: atom_id res chain seq x y z
N MET A 1 14.09 -32.46 23.16
CA MET A 1 13.62 -31.72 21.96
C MET A 1 12.26 -31.03 22.15
N HIS A 2 11.69 -31.07 23.37
CA HIS A 2 10.40 -30.47 23.73
C HIS A 2 10.50 -29.11 24.43
N GLU A 3 11.64 -28.75 25.02
CA GLU A 3 11.79 -27.49 25.78
C GLU A 3 11.94 -26.20 24.93
N VAL A 4 12.38 -26.33 23.68
CA VAL A 4 12.62 -25.16 22.80
C VAL A 4 11.30 -24.57 22.25
N ARG A 5 10.22 -25.34 22.19
CA ARG A 5 8.90 -24.85 21.73
C ARG A 5 8.19 -23.99 22.77
N ASP A 6 8.34 -24.31 24.03
CA ASP A 6 7.57 -23.67 25.12
C ASP A 6 8.07 -22.24 25.44
N GLN A 7 9.38 -21.99 25.35
CA GLN A 7 9.94 -20.65 25.55
C GLN A 7 9.58 -19.66 24.42
N SER A 8 9.20 -20.14 23.25
CA SER A 8 8.90 -19.28 22.11
C SER A 8 7.49 -18.70 22.12
N GLU A 9 6.55 -19.31 22.81
CA GLU A 9 5.20 -18.80 23.00
C GLU A 9 5.12 -17.71 24.08
N ALA A 10 6.09 -17.64 24.97
CA ALA A 10 6.21 -16.60 25.99
C ALA A 10 6.81 -15.28 25.46
N LEU A 11 7.42 -15.28 24.28
CA LEU A 11 8.03 -14.09 23.68
C LEU A 11 6.98 -13.20 22.99
N GLY A 12 7.04 -11.91 23.28
CA GLY A 12 6.23 -10.93 22.58
C GLY A 12 6.55 -10.80 21.08
N PRO A 13 5.66 -10.19 20.27
CA PRO A 13 5.88 -10.06 18.83
C PRO A 13 7.18 -9.34 18.45
N ARG A 14 7.64 -8.40 19.25
CA ARG A 14 8.91 -7.68 19.02
C ARG A 14 10.14 -8.56 19.24
N GLU A 15 10.14 -9.30 20.33
CA GLU A 15 11.20 -10.24 20.66
C GLU A 15 11.29 -11.36 19.61
N ARG A 16 10.14 -11.83 19.13
CA ARG A 16 10.06 -12.81 18.05
C ARG A 16 10.60 -12.25 16.74
N LEU A 17 10.28 -11.00 16.41
CA LEU A 17 10.82 -10.30 15.23
C LEU A 17 12.34 -10.21 15.31
N MET A 18 12.90 -9.81 16.46
CA MET A 18 14.35 -9.65 16.66
C MET A 18 15.09 -10.99 16.58
N LEU A 19 14.51 -12.05 17.11
CA LEU A 19 15.18 -13.36 17.21
C LEU A 19 15.01 -14.23 15.96
N ARG A 20 13.89 -14.09 15.23
CA ARG A 20 13.49 -14.99 14.14
C ARG A 20 13.36 -14.33 12.79
N GLY A 21 13.38 -13.00 12.74
CA GLY A 21 13.13 -12.24 11.53
C GLY A 21 11.62 -12.16 11.17
N GLU A 22 11.31 -11.26 10.24
CA GLU A 22 9.96 -10.91 9.84
C GLU A 22 9.21 -12.05 9.13
N HIS A 23 9.94 -12.91 8.42
CA HIS A 23 9.35 -13.99 7.59
C HIS A 23 8.64 -15.09 8.41
N LEU A 24 8.94 -15.18 9.70
CA LEU A 24 8.36 -16.19 10.58
C LEU A 24 7.22 -15.63 11.46
N LEU A 25 6.90 -14.35 11.30
CA LEU A 25 5.77 -13.75 12.01
C LEU A 25 4.50 -13.83 11.17
N SER A 26 3.39 -14.08 11.83
CA SER A 26 2.07 -13.94 11.23
C SER A 26 1.73 -12.48 10.94
N ASP A 27 0.75 -12.24 10.07
CA ASP A 27 0.25 -10.90 9.77
C ASP A 27 -0.20 -10.14 11.03
N ALA A 28 -0.86 -10.85 11.96
CA ALA A 28 -1.29 -10.28 13.22
C ALA A 28 -0.10 -9.86 14.11
N GLU A 29 0.96 -10.63 14.13
CA GLU A 29 2.17 -10.29 14.89
C GLU A 29 2.91 -9.10 14.29
N LEU A 30 3.01 -9.01 12.96
CA LEU A 30 3.59 -7.85 12.29
C LEU A 30 2.78 -6.58 12.59
N ILE A 31 1.45 -6.66 12.55
CA ILE A 31 0.58 -5.54 12.94
C ILE A 31 0.75 -5.22 14.43
N ALA A 32 0.85 -6.21 15.30
CA ALA A 32 1.08 -6.00 16.73
C ALA A 32 2.40 -5.25 16.99
N VAL A 33 3.46 -5.56 16.25
CA VAL A 33 4.72 -4.81 16.30
C VAL A 33 4.51 -3.34 15.93
N LEU A 34 3.77 -3.05 14.86
CA LEU A 34 3.47 -1.68 14.42
C LEU A 34 2.59 -0.91 15.41
N LEU A 35 1.59 -1.57 16.00
CA LEU A 35 0.73 -0.98 17.03
C LEU A 35 1.50 -0.67 18.32
N GLY A 36 2.45 -1.49 18.66
CA GLY A 36 3.35 -1.33 19.79
C GLY A 36 2.78 -1.72 21.14
N THR A 37 1.56 -1.29 21.46
CA THR A 37 0.87 -1.58 22.72
C THR A 37 -0.58 -1.94 22.46
N GLY A 38 -1.16 -2.77 23.32
CA GLY A 38 -2.59 -3.05 23.33
C GLY A 38 -3.40 -1.88 23.91
N CYS A 39 -4.50 -2.22 24.57
CA CYS A 39 -5.31 -1.29 25.35
C CYS A 39 -5.48 -1.84 26.78
N ALA A 40 -6.19 -1.10 27.64
CA ALA A 40 -6.38 -1.50 29.02
C ALA A 40 -7.11 -2.88 29.19
N ARG A 41 -7.86 -3.28 28.18
CA ARG A 41 -8.66 -4.51 28.22
C ARG A 41 -8.03 -5.66 27.46
N ASP A 42 -7.25 -5.36 26.40
CA ASP A 42 -6.77 -6.39 25.47
C ASP A 42 -5.26 -6.22 25.19
N PRO A 43 -4.50 -7.32 25.18
CA PRO A 43 -3.12 -7.31 24.72
C PRO A 43 -3.05 -6.95 23.22
N VAL A 44 -1.89 -6.49 22.79
CA VAL A 44 -1.70 -5.99 21.41
C VAL A 44 -1.95 -7.05 20.34
N SER A 45 -1.67 -8.30 20.63
CA SER A 45 -1.94 -9.44 19.72
C SER A 45 -3.44 -9.62 19.44
N VAL A 46 -4.26 -9.52 20.47
CA VAL A 46 -5.74 -9.61 20.34
C VAL A 46 -6.28 -8.42 19.54
N VAL A 47 -5.77 -7.21 19.80
CA VAL A 47 -6.15 -6.00 19.03
C VAL A 47 -5.77 -6.14 17.56
N ALA A 48 -4.59 -6.65 17.28
CA ALA A 48 -4.11 -6.85 15.91
C ALA A 48 -4.93 -7.90 15.15
N GLN A 49 -5.22 -9.03 15.80
CA GLN A 49 -6.05 -10.09 15.22
C GLN A 49 -7.46 -9.57 14.89
N ARG A 50 -8.10 -8.89 15.85
CA ARG A 50 -9.42 -8.27 15.66
C ARG A 50 -9.43 -7.30 14.49
N LEU A 51 -8.38 -6.49 14.32
CA LEU A 51 -8.29 -5.55 13.20
C LEU A 51 -8.27 -6.28 11.87
N ILE A 52 -7.50 -7.36 11.74
CA ILE A 52 -7.45 -8.16 10.50
C ILE A 52 -8.82 -8.74 10.18
N GLU A 53 -9.48 -9.32 11.15
CA GLU A 53 -10.81 -9.93 10.99
C GLU A 53 -11.86 -8.90 10.57
N GLN A 54 -11.92 -7.75 11.24
CA GLN A 54 -12.84 -6.65 10.91
C GLN A 54 -12.57 -6.05 9.53
N SER A 55 -11.32 -6.06 9.09
CA SER A 55 -10.95 -5.54 7.78
C SER A 55 -11.17 -6.55 6.65
N GLY A 56 -11.45 -7.81 6.93
CA GLY A 56 -11.52 -8.86 5.91
C GLY A 56 -10.13 -9.23 5.35
N GLY A 57 -9.11 -9.27 6.23
CA GLY A 57 -7.72 -9.58 5.90
C GLY A 57 -6.88 -8.35 5.54
N LEU A 58 -5.60 -8.60 5.17
CA LEU A 58 -4.65 -7.53 4.80
C LEU A 58 -5.12 -6.70 3.59
N SER A 59 -5.76 -7.32 2.61
CA SER A 59 -6.29 -6.62 1.43
C SER A 59 -7.39 -5.63 1.80
N GLY A 60 -8.24 -5.97 2.75
CA GLY A 60 -9.25 -5.05 3.28
C GLY A 60 -8.63 -3.94 4.12
N LEU A 61 -7.67 -4.27 4.98
CA LEU A 61 -6.92 -3.29 5.78
C LEU A 61 -6.19 -2.28 4.89
N ARG A 62 -5.62 -2.72 3.77
CA ARG A 62 -4.95 -1.85 2.80
C ARG A 62 -5.90 -0.81 2.21
N ARG A 63 -7.16 -1.17 1.95
CA ARG A 63 -8.20 -0.26 1.43
C ARG A 63 -8.85 0.61 2.50
N ALA A 64 -8.78 0.18 3.76
CA ALA A 64 -9.43 0.88 4.86
C ALA A 64 -8.83 2.28 5.08
N GLY A 65 -9.68 3.27 5.21
CA GLY A 65 -9.29 4.62 5.61
C GLY A 65 -8.96 4.72 7.10
N ILE A 66 -8.30 5.80 7.50
CA ILE A 66 -7.92 6.05 8.91
C ILE A 66 -9.14 5.95 9.84
N SER A 67 -10.27 6.56 9.44
CA SER A 67 -11.50 6.52 10.23
C SER A 67 -12.00 5.09 10.45
N ALA A 68 -12.02 4.26 9.40
CA ALA A 68 -12.43 2.87 9.50
C ALA A 68 -11.50 2.05 10.42
N ILE A 69 -10.18 2.24 10.31
CA ILE A 69 -9.20 1.58 11.18
C ILE A 69 -9.39 2.01 12.63
N SER A 70 -9.68 3.28 12.88
CA SER A 70 -9.84 3.82 14.24
C SER A 70 -11.13 3.37 14.95
N THR A 71 -12.10 2.77 14.24
CA THR A 71 -13.29 2.18 14.87
C THR A 71 -13.00 0.85 15.57
N CYS A 72 -11.85 0.22 15.28
CA CYS A 72 -11.45 -1.01 15.95
C CYS A 72 -11.10 -0.75 17.43
N ALA A 73 -11.73 -1.50 18.31
CA ALA A 73 -11.49 -1.37 19.76
C ALA A 73 -10.00 -1.58 20.10
N GLY A 74 -9.41 -0.61 20.79
CA GLY A 74 -7.98 -0.57 21.12
C GLY A 74 -7.08 0.15 20.11
N ILE A 75 -7.66 0.68 19.01
CA ILE A 75 -6.95 1.46 18.01
C ILE A 75 -7.51 2.88 17.98
N GLY A 76 -6.76 3.81 18.54
CA GLY A 76 -7.05 5.24 18.41
C GLY A 76 -6.46 5.83 17.13
N MET A 77 -6.77 7.10 16.87
CA MET A 77 -6.34 7.86 15.69
C MET A 77 -4.83 7.74 15.43
N ILE A 78 -4.00 7.85 16.47
CA ILE A 78 -2.53 7.80 16.34
C ILE A 78 -2.06 6.45 15.79
N LYS A 79 -2.63 5.34 16.30
CA LYS A 79 -2.31 3.99 15.84
C LYS A 79 -2.81 3.76 14.42
N ALA A 80 -4.01 4.25 14.08
CA ALA A 80 -4.56 4.19 12.73
C ALA A 80 -3.69 4.95 11.72
N CYS A 81 -3.24 6.16 12.05
CA CYS A 81 -2.30 6.92 11.21
C CYS A 81 -0.98 6.18 11.01
N ARG A 82 -0.42 5.58 12.05
CA ARG A 82 0.83 4.81 11.97
C ARG A 82 0.69 3.61 11.03
N LEU A 83 -0.40 2.86 11.13
CA LEU A 83 -0.67 1.74 10.22
C LEU A 83 -0.84 2.21 8.78
N ARG A 84 -1.60 3.28 8.54
CA ARG A 84 -1.74 3.85 7.18
C ARG A 84 -0.42 4.29 6.59
N ALA A 85 0.42 4.94 7.39
CA ALA A 85 1.76 5.35 6.96
C ALA A 85 2.64 4.14 6.60
N ALA A 86 2.61 3.07 7.42
CA ALA A 86 3.37 1.85 7.14
C ALA A 86 2.89 1.14 5.85
N ILE A 87 1.57 1.06 5.63
CA ILE A 87 0.99 0.50 4.41
C ILE A 87 1.44 1.32 3.20
N GLU A 88 1.36 2.64 3.27
CA GLU A 88 1.77 3.53 2.17
C GLU A 88 3.26 3.40 1.87
N LEU A 89 4.12 3.34 2.88
CA LEU A 89 5.56 3.10 2.68
C LEU A 89 5.84 1.77 2.00
N GLY A 90 5.15 0.70 2.40
CA GLY A 90 5.25 -0.61 1.76
C GLY A 90 4.81 -0.59 0.29
N LEU A 91 3.74 0.14 -0.02
CA LEU A 91 3.30 0.33 -1.40
C LEU A 91 4.36 1.09 -2.23
N ARG A 92 4.90 2.18 -1.71
CA ARG A 92 5.97 2.95 -2.39
C ARG A 92 7.24 2.14 -2.58
N ALA A 93 7.63 1.36 -1.59
CA ALA A 93 8.80 0.49 -1.68
C ALA A 93 8.63 -0.60 -2.76
N ASN A 94 7.40 -1.08 -2.94
CA ASN A 94 7.08 -2.11 -3.94
C ASN A 94 6.71 -1.54 -5.33
N THR A 95 6.55 -0.22 -5.44
CA THR A 95 6.33 0.45 -6.71
C THR A 95 7.69 0.70 -7.36
N ARG A 96 7.93 0.08 -8.52
CA ARG A 96 9.09 0.42 -9.34
C ARG A 96 8.82 1.78 -9.98
N PRO A 97 9.49 2.87 -9.57
CA PRO A 97 9.25 4.14 -10.24
C PRO A 97 9.65 3.99 -11.71
N LEU A 98 8.87 4.60 -12.60
CA LEU A 98 9.30 4.77 -13.99
C LEU A 98 10.64 5.50 -13.95
N HIS A 99 11.71 4.78 -14.31
CA HIS A 99 13.06 5.37 -14.23
C HIS A 99 13.19 6.40 -15.34
N PRO A 100 13.47 7.68 -15.05
CA PRO A 100 13.51 8.74 -16.07
C PRO A 100 14.49 8.47 -17.21
N ARG A 101 15.36 7.48 -17.05
CA ARG A 101 16.38 7.10 -18.04
C ARG A 101 16.16 5.74 -18.69
N ALA A 102 15.23 4.93 -18.22
CA ALA A 102 14.93 3.64 -18.82
C ALA A 102 13.78 3.79 -19.82
N PRO A 103 13.92 3.34 -21.07
CA PRO A 103 12.86 3.41 -22.05
C PRO A 103 11.73 2.46 -21.68
N ILE A 104 10.50 2.86 -21.96
CA ILE A 104 9.33 1.98 -21.93
C ILE A 104 9.33 1.20 -23.25
N THR A 105 9.42 -0.11 -23.14
CA THR A 105 9.52 -0.99 -24.31
C THR A 105 8.24 -1.80 -24.54
N CYS A 106 7.45 -1.98 -23.48
CA CYS A 106 6.19 -2.74 -23.55
C CYS A 106 5.20 -2.28 -22.48
N SER A 107 3.95 -2.70 -22.63
CA SER A 107 2.89 -2.41 -21.66
C SER A 107 3.16 -2.97 -20.25
N ARG A 108 3.99 -4.00 -20.14
CA ARG A 108 4.39 -4.57 -18.85
C ARG A 108 5.17 -3.56 -18.01
N ASP A 109 6.07 -2.79 -18.61
CA ASP A 109 6.85 -1.76 -17.91
C ASP A 109 5.93 -0.74 -17.24
N VAL A 110 4.86 -0.35 -17.94
CA VAL A 110 3.82 0.55 -17.43
C VAL A 110 3.01 -0.13 -16.32
N ALA A 111 2.60 -1.39 -16.53
CA ALA A 111 1.82 -2.13 -15.55
C ALA A 111 2.58 -2.38 -14.24
N GLU A 112 3.89 -2.63 -14.30
CA GLU A 112 4.74 -2.77 -13.12
C GLU A 112 4.90 -1.46 -12.35
N ALA A 113 4.98 -0.33 -13.06
CA ALA A 113 5.16 0.97 -12.44
C ALA A 113 3.86 1.54 -11.85
N LEU A 114 2.75 1.47 -12.59
CA LEU A 114 1.45 2.06 -12.19
C LEU A 114 0.52 1.08 -11.50
N GLY A 115 0.62 -0.22 -11.83
CA GLY A 115 -0.27 -1.27 -11.31
C GLY A 115 -0.42 -1.28 -9.78
N PRO A 116 0.65 -1.20 -8.98
CA PRO A 116 0.55 -1.16 -7.52
C PRO A 116 -0.29 0.01 -6.97
N ARG A 117 -0.34 1.13 -7.69
CA ARG A 117 -1.10 2.33 -7.28
C ARG A 117 -2.59 2.21 -7.58
N VAL A 118 -2.93 1.56 -8.71
CA VAL A 118 -4.31 1.50 -9.21
C VAL A 118 -5.03 0.20 -8.90
N ARG A 119 -4.30 -0.86 -8.55
CA ARG A 119 -4.85 -2.22 -8.32
C ARG A 119 -6.03 -2.27 -7.35
N ASP A 120 -6.01 -1.44 -6.31
CA ASP A 120 -7.07 -1.37 -5.31
C ASP A 120 -7.78 -0.02 -5.29
N ALA A 121 -7.61 0.76 -6.32
CA ALA A 121 -8.37 1.99 -6.46
C ALA A 121 -9.86 1.65 -6.59
N SER A 122 -10.70 2.31 -5.79
CA SER A 122 -12.16 2.16 -5.84
C SER A 122 -12.79 2.86 -7.03
N ARG A 123 -12.00 3.60 -7.80
CA ARG A 123 -12.39 4.36 -8.99
C ARG A 123 -11.44 4.09 -10.12
N GLU A 124 -11.90 4.22 -11.34
CA GLU A 124 -11.04 4.17 -12.52
C GLU A 124 -10.13 5.40 -12.59
N HIS A 125 -8.88 5.19 -12.94
CA HIS A 125 -7.90 6.25 -13.12
C HIS A 125 -7.36 6.19 -14.54
N PHE A 126 -7.37 7.33 -15.22
CA PHE A 126 -6.77 7.47 -16.53
C PHE A 126 -5.46 8.25 -16.40
N TYR A 127 -4.35 7.59 -16.72
CA TYR A 127 -3.03 8.19 -16.74
C TYR A 127 -2.55 8.36 -18.18
N ALA A 128 -1.88 9.48 -18.45
CA ALA A 128 -1.07 9.67 -19.64
C ALA A 128 0.40 9.68 -19.23
N LEU A 129 1.25 9.02 -20.01
CA LEU A 129 2.70 9.07 -19.88
C LEU A 129 3.26 9.89 -21.02
N ALA A 130 3.92 10.99 -20.68
CA ALA A 130 4.68 11.78 -21.63
C ALA A 130 6.08 11.19 -21.80
N LEU A 131 6.50 10.89 -23.02
CA LEU A 131 7.76 10.23 -23.33
C LEU A 131 8.65 11.14 -24.18
N ASP A 132 9.97 10.99 -24.05
CA ASP A 132 10.93 11.59 -24.97
C ASP A 132 11.09 10.77 -26.27
N ALA A 133 11.87 11.27 -27.21
CA ALA A 133 12.15 10.60 -28.49
C ALA A 133 12.84 9.22 -28.37
N LYS A 134 13.27 8.83 -27.17
CA LYS A 134 13.84 7.52 -26.85
C LYS A 134 12.90 6.68 -25.99
N ASN A 135 11.61 6.99 -25.98
CA ASN A 135 10.56 6.34 -25.17
C ASN A 135 10.85 6.38 -23.66
N ARG A 136 11.57 7.35 -23.16
CA ARG A 136 11.83 7.48 -21.71
C ARG A 136 10.78 8.37 -21.08
N PRO A 137 10.27 8.02 -19.89
CA PRO A 137 9.27 8.82 -19.21
C PRO A 137 9.81 10.21 -18.86
N VAL A 138 9.09 11.24 -19.29
CA VAL A 138 9.32 12.64 -18.95
C VAL A 138 8.36 13.08 -17.85
N ALA A 139 7.08 12.73 -18.00
CA ALA A 139 6.07 13.04 -17.00
C ALA A 139 4.99 11.95 -16.93
N GLU A 140 4.43 11.79 -15.74
CA GLU A 140 3.26 10.96 -15.45
C GLU A 140 2.11 11.89 -15.05
N ILE A 141 1.03 11.85 -15.80
CA ILE A 141 -0.08 12.79 -15.68
C ILE A 141 -1.34 12.03 -15.35
N LEU A 142 -1.96 12.29 -14.20
CA LEU A 142 -3.31 11.83 -13.90
C LEU A 142 -4.30 12.73 -14.64
N VAL A 143 -4.88 12.20 -15.71
CA VAL A 143 -5.79 12.96 -16.58
C VAL A 143 -7.20 13.02 -15.99
N ALA A 144 -7.70 11.89 -15.51
CA ALA A 144 -9.03 11.80 -14.93
C ALA A 144 -9.14 10.70 -13.86
N VAL A 145 -10.07 10.93 -12.94
CA VAL A 145 -10.54 9.91 -11.98
C VAL A 145 -12.02 9.72 -12.25
N GLY A 146 -12.38 8.53 -12.65
CA GLY A 146 -13.76 8.17 -12.99
C GLY A 146 -14.65 7.95 -11.78
N GLY A 147 -15.93 7.64 -12.08
CA GLY A 147 -16.90 7.16 -11.10
C GLY A 147 -16.69 5.69 -10.75
N LEU A 148 -17.73 5.05 -10.24
CA LEU A 148 -17.72 3.62 -9.91
C LEU A 148 -17.78 2.72 -11.16
N THR A 149 -18.27 3.21 -12.29
CA THR A 149 -18.58 2.42 -13.49
C THR A 149 -17.91 2.88 -14.76
N ALA A 150 -17.39 4.12 -14.83
CA ALA A 150 -16.73 4.64 -16.03
C ALA A 150 -15.83 5.84 -15.71
N CYS A 151 -14.75 5.96 -16.50
CA CYS A 151 -13.91 7.14 -16.58
C CYS A 151 -14.06 7.75 -17.98
N ALA A 152 -14.92 8.76 -18.10
CA ALA A 152 -15.09 9.49 -19.37
C ALA A 152 -13.89 10.41 -19.58
N VAL A 153 -13.12 10.16 -20.65
CA VAL A 153 -11.97 10.96 -21.04
C VAL A 153 -12.12 11.33 -22.52
N THR A 154 -11.99 12.60 -22.82
CA THR A 154 -11.96 13.08 -24.20
C THR A 154 -10.50 13.28 -24.66
N PRO A 155 -10.21 13.22 -25.98
CA PRO A 155 -8.88 13.56 -26.48
C PRO A 155 -8.40 14.95 -26.03
N SER A 156 -9.32 15.90 -25.93
CA SER A 156 -9.03 17.27 -25.47
C SER A 156 -8.50 17.29 -24.03
N ASP A 157 -9.05 16.45 -23.15
CA ASP A 157 -8.60 16.37 -21.76
C ASP A 157 -7.16 15.87 -21.67
N VAL A 158 -6.81 14.88 -22.50
CA VAL A 158 -5.46 14.33 -22.57
C VAL A 158 -4.48 15.38 -23.13
N TYR A 159 -4.77 15.91 -24.32
CA TYR A 159 -3.86 16.81 -25.00
C TYR A 159 -3.62 18.12 -24.26
N ARG A 160 -4.64 18.66 -23.61
CA ARG A 160 -4.51 19.88 -22.80
C ARG A 160 -3.48 19.75 -21.68
N LEU A 161 -3.29 18.56 -21.13
CA LEU A 161 -2.34 18.29 -20.06
C LEU A 161 -0.97 17.90 -20.60
N VAL A 162 -0.93 16.99 -21.58
CA VAL A 162 0.31 16.43 -22.13
C VAL A 162 1.11 17.47 -22.91
N LEU A 163 0.46 18.38 -23.64
CA LEU A 163 1.14 19.45 -24.43
C LEU A 163 1.90 20.48 -23.57
N ARG A 164 1.75 20.43 -22.26
CA ARG A 164 2.54 21.27 -21.34
C ARG A 164 3.91 20.67 -21.01
N GLU A 165 4.08 19.40 -21.31
CA GLU A 165 5.30 18.68 -21.03
C GLU A 165 6.23 18.67 -22.25
N PRO A 166 7.57 18.73 -22.08
CA PRO A 166 8.54 18.67 -23.17
C PRO A 166 8.70 17.22 -23.67
N ALA A 167 7.63 16.68 -24.25
CA ALA A 167 7.54 15.30 -24.71
C ALA A 167 7.53 15.21 -26.23
N ALA A 168 7.96 14.06 -26.76
CA ALA A 168 7.93 13.74 -28.18
C ALA A 168 6.82 12.75 -28.54
N ALA A 169 6.31 12.01 -27.54
CA ALA A 169 5.21 11.05 -27.64
C ALA A 169 4.42 10.94 -26.32
#